data_35a277d6b4c45dca093d1872e2afe602
#
_entry.id   35a277d6b4c45dca093d1872e2afe602
#
_cell.length_a   1.000
_cell.length_b   1.000
_cell.length_c   1.000
_cell.angle_alpha   90.00
_cell.angle_beta   90.00
_cell.angle_gamma   90.00
#
_symmetry.space_group_name_H-M   'P 1'
#
loop_
_entity.id
_entity.type
_entity.pdbx_description
1 polymer ?
#
loop_
_entity_poly.entity_id
_entity_poly.type
_entity_poly.pdbx_seq_one_letter_code
_entity_poly.pdbx_strand_id
1 'polypeptide(L)'
;MKYYSTNRRTPEVSLREAVVASMAPDNGLYMPERIERLPDAFFDGIARLDLHRIACRVADAFFGEEIEPETLRHIVRDTFCFDIPVVRVDDGIWALELFHGPTMAFKDVGARFMARILSHFIEGRDDEHPVTVLVATSGDTGGAVANGFLGVEGIDVVVLYPKGRVSDIQEKQFTTLGRNVTALEIEGTFEFDEDELLYGDTAYPGIGLKYGQLTRTVVFKPTNSRNYTTAACTCLLYTSPSPRDY
;
A
#
# COMPACT_ATOMS: atom_id res chain seq x y z
N MET A 1 -1.48 19.21 7.43
CA MET A 1 -0.86 18.28 8.42
C MET A 1 0.56 17.95 7.98
N LYS A 2 1.51 17.78 8.91
CA LYS A 2 2.87 17.34 8.57
C LYS A 2 3.08 15.87 8.94
N TYR A 3 4.03 15.25 8.25
CA TYR A 3 4.38 13.84 8.43
C TYR A 3 5.85 13.73 8.81
N TYR A 4 6.13 13.06 9.91
CA TYR A 4 7.48 12.83 10.41
C TYR A 4 7.94 11.39 10.15
N SER A 5 9.24 11.19 10.03
CA SER A 5 9.81 9.84 10.01
C SER A 5 9.80 9.22 11.43
N THR A 6 9.46 7.94 11.54
CA THR A 6 9.53 7.20 12.81
C THR A 6 10.95 7.19 13.40
N ASN A 7 11.98 7.26 12.56
CA ASN A 7 13.38 7.38 12.98
C ASN A 7 13.78 8.82 13.36
N ARG A 8 12.95 9.84 13.03
CA ARG A 8 13.12 11.25 13.41
C ARG A 8 14.48 11.87 13.04
N ARG A 9 15.12 11.39 11.97
CA ARG A 9 16.42 11.89 11.50
C ARG A 9 16.30 12.76 10.25
N THR A 10 15.09 12.92 9.73
CA THR A 10 14.78 13.71 8.54
C THR A 10 13.74 14.77 8.86
N PRO A 11 13.68 15.87 8.10
CA PRO A 11 12.63 16.87 8.26
C PRO A 11 11.23 16.30 8.07
N GLU A 12 10.26 16.97 8.67
CA GLU A 12 8.84 16.71 8.39
C GLU A 12 8.48 17.14 6.96
N VAL A 13 7.58 16.38 6.34
CA VAL A 13 7.16 16.56 4.95
C VAL A 13 5.65 16.73 4.84
N SER A 14 5.17 17.14 3.67
CA SER A 14 3.74 17.15 3.32
C SER A 14 3.22 15.72 3.07
N LEU A 15 1.91 15.55 3.05
CA LEU A 15 1.27 14.30 2.63
C LEU A 15 1.73 13.86 1.24
N ARG A 16 1.72 14.80 0.29
CA ARG A 16 2.19 14.53 -1.08
C ARG A 16 3.60 13.97 -1.10
N GLU A 17 4.53 14.63 -0.40
CA GLU A 17 5.93 14.18 -0.32
C GLU A 17 6.03 12.80 0.35
N ALA A 18 5.30 12.57 1.44
CA ALA A 18 5.29 11.30 2.15
C ALA A 18 4.78 10.15 1.25
N VAL A 19 3.69 10.37 0.52
CA VAL A 19 3.10 9.37 -0.38
C VAL A 19 4.02 9.08 -1.56
N VAL A 20 4.59 10.10 -2.19
CA VAL A 20 5.45 9.93 -3.37
C VAL A 20 6.81 9.34 -3.00
N ALA A 21 7.38 9.73 -1.86
CA ALA A 21 8.64 9.18 -1.39
C ALA A 21 8.51 7.76 -0.85
N SER A 22 7.30 7.39 -0.38
CA SER A 22 7.02 6.06 0.17
C SER A 22 7.73 5.79 1.50
N MET A 23 9.03 5.95 1.59
CA MET A 23 9.86 5.79 2.79
C MET A 23 10.70 7.04 3.02
N ALA A 24 10.94 7.36 4.28
CA ALA A 24 11.82 8.47 4.62
C ALA A 24 13.29 8.12 4.30
N PRO A 25 14.13 9.12 3.97
CA PRO A 25 15.55 8.91 3.65
C PRO A 25 16.35 8.23 4.77
N ASP A 26 15.85 8.27 6.01
CA ASP A 26 16.45 7.61 7.17
C ASP A 26 15.91 6.19 7.40
N ASN A 27 15.21 5.61 6.42
CA ASN A 27 14.54 4.31 6.47
C ASN A 27 13.41 4.23 7.51
N GLY A 28 12.89 5.36 7.96
CA GLY A 28 11.71 5.43 8.83
C GLY A 28 10.41 5.46 8.01
N LEU A 29 9.30 5.15 8.69
CA LEU A 29 7.96 5.33 8.14
C LEU A 29 7.50 6.77 8.33
N TYR A 30 6.72 7.27 7.38
CA TYR A 30 6.03 8.53 7.58
C TYR A 30 4.77 8.35 8.42
N MET A 31 4.67 9.12 9.48
CA MET A 31 3.54 9.16 10.40
C MET A 31 3.01 10.60 10.50
N PRO A 32 1.70 10.79 10.60
CA PRO A 32 1.16 12.13 10.82
C PRO A 32 1.62 12.69 12.17
N GLU A 33 1.90 13.99 12.22
CA GLU A 33 2.30 14.68 13.45
C GLU A 33 1.27 14.57 14.57
N ARG A 34 -0.01 14.45 14.18
CA ARG A 34 -1.15 14.23 15.06
C ARG A 34 -2.20 13.36 14.40
N ILE A 35 -2.95 12.64 15.21
CA ILE A 35 -4.18 11.97 14.79
C ILE A 35 -5.33 12.74 15.42
N GLU A 36 -6.15 13.39 14.63
CA GLU A 36 -7.29 14.13 15.13
C GLU A 36 -8.34 13.19 15.72
N ARG A 37 -8.75 13.49 16.95
CA ARG A 37 -9.86 12.75 17.58
C ARG A 37 -11.16 13.12 16.89
N LEU A 38 -11.85 12.12 16.38
CA LEU A 38 -13.21 12.31 15.88
C LEU A 38 -14.15 12.72 17.03
N PRO A 39 -15.13 13.59 16.77
CA PRO A 39 -16.03 14.09 17.80
C PRO A 39 -16.90 12.98 18.38
N ASP A 40 -17.27 13.09 19.67
CA ASP A 40 -18.08 12.09 20.35
C ASP A 40 -19.41 11.84 19.63
N ALA A 41 -20.01 12.87 19.06
CA ALA A 41 -21.24 12.74 18.23
C ALA A 41 -21.07 11.81 17.02
N PHE A 42 -19.88 11.63 16.50
CA PHE A 42 -19.61 10.65 15.45
C PHE A 42 -19.76 9.22 15.99
N PHE A 43 -19.19 8.96 17.17
CA PHE A 43 -19.28 7.63 17.81
C PHE A 43 -20.70 7.31 18.29
N ASP A 44 -21.42 8.30 18.80
CA ASP A 44 -22.83 8.15 19.19
C ASP A 44 -23.75 7.81 18.00
N GLY A 45 -23.36 8.26 16.81
CA GLY A 45 -24.09 8.06 15.56
C GLY A 45 -23.59 6.93 14.67
N ILE A 46 -22.44 6.31 14.98
CA ILE A 46 -21.70 5.42 14.07
C ILE A 46 -22.52 4.23 13.59
N ALA A 47 -23.38 3.66 14.42
CA ALA A 47 -24.26 2.53 14.09
C ALA A 47 -25.29 2.85 12.97
N ARG A 48 -25.47 4.12 12.63
CA ARG A 48 -26.39 4.58 11.56
C ARG A 48 -25.64 4.91 10.26
N LEU A 49 -24.32 4.83 10.28
CA LEU A 49 -23.47 5.15 9.14
C LEU A 49 -23.14 3.88 8.38
N ASP A 50 -23.11 3.98 7.07
CA ASP A 50 -22.52 2.96 6.20
C ASP A 50 -20.98 3.04 6.19
N LEU A 51 -20.36 2.00 5.66
CA LEU A 51 -18.88 1.89 5.57
C LEU A 51 -18.27 3.11 4.88
N HIS A 52 -18.85 3.58 3.77
CA HIS A 52 -18.28 4.70 3.02
C HIS A 52 -18.30 6.00 3.82
N ARG A 53 -19.38 6.25 4.57
CA ARG A 53 -19.47 7.44 5.43
C ARG A 53 -18.47 7.38 6.58
N ILE A 54 -18.30 6.21 7.18
CA ILE A 54 -17.26 6.00 8.22
C ILE A 54 -15.89 6.23 7.62
N ALA A 55 -15.57 5.57 6.50
CA ALA A 55 -14.29 5.70 5.83
C ALA A 55 -13.98 7.13 5.37
N CYS A 56 -14.97 7.85 4.84
CA CYS A 56 -14.79 9.27 4.48
C CYS A 56 -14.46 10.14 5.69
N ARG A 57 -15.10 9.91 6.84
CA ARG A 57 -14.80 10.67 8.07
C ARG A 57 -13.42 10.39 8.61
N VAL A 58 -13.01 9.14 8.57
CA VAL A 58 -11.64 8.75 8.97
C VAL A 58 -10.63 9.32 7.99
N ALA A 59 -10.84 9.17 6.68
CA ALA A 59 -9.94 9.70 5.67
C ALA A 59 -9.81 11.23 5.75
N ASP A 60 -10.89 11.95 6.01
CA ASP A 60 -10.89 13.40 6.18
C ASP A 60 -10.00 13.85 7.35
N ALA A 61 -10.03 13.12 8.46
CA ALA A 61 -9.19 13.40 9.63
C ALA A 61 -7.68 13.25 9.34
N PHE A 62 -7.30 12.45 8.35
CA PHE A 62 -5.90 12.25 7.98
C PHE A 62 -5.46 13.06 6.75
N PHE A 63 -6.35 13.27 5.79
CA PHE A 63 -5.99 13.76 4.46
C PHE A 63 -6.75 15.02 4.04
N GLY A 64 -7.77 15.41 4.79
CA GLY A 64 -8.66 16.52 4.43
C GLY A 64 -8.01 17.90 4.41
N GLU A 65 -6.82 18.07 4.99
CA GLU A 65 -6.06 19.32 4.86
C GLU A 65 -5.38 19.50 3.48
N GLU A 66 -5.13 18.41 2.76
CA GLU A 66 -4.38 18.44 1.50
C GLU A 66 -5.16 17.88 0.30
N ILE A 67 -6.26 17.17 0.55
CA ILE A 67 -7.10 16.59 -0.50
C ILE A 67 -8.52 17.13 -0.37
N GLU A 68 -9.03 17.67 -1.47
CA GLU A 68 -10.40 18.22 -1.52
C GLU A 68 -11.44 17.16 -1.13
N PRO A 69 -12.50 17.53 -0.38
CA PRO A 69 -13.47 16.58 0.15
C PRO A 69 -14.15 15.73 -0.92
N GLU A 70 -14.39 16.26 -2.12
CA GLU A 70 -15.01 15.50 -3.22
C GLU A 70 -14.07 14.45 -3.78
N THR A 71 -12.81 14.81 -3.98
CA THR A 71 -11.74 13.91 -4.42
C THR A 71 -11.56 12.78 -3.40
N LEU A 72 -11.52 13.12 -2.12
CA LEU A 72 -11.36 12.13 -1.06
C LEU A 72 -12.55 11.16 -0.99
N ARG A 73 -13.78 11.65 -1.18
CA ARG A 73 -14.98 10.80 -1.30
C ARG A 73 -14.88 9.84 -2.49
N HIS A 74 -14.37 10.32 -3.62
CA HIS A 74 -14.17 9.48 -4.80
C HIS A 74 -13.14 8.38 -4.53
N ILE A 75 -12.00 8.73 -3.97
CA ILE A 75 -10.95 7.79 -3.55
C ILE A 75 -11.50 6.71 -2.61
N VAL A 76 -12.27 7.12 -1.61
CA VAL A 76 -12.89 6.19 -0.65
C VAL A 76 -13.87 5.24 -1.36
N ARG A 77 -14.75 5.74 -2.23
CA ARG A 77 -15.71 4.89 -2.97
C ARG A 77 -15.01 3.88 -3.86
N ASP A 78 -13.99 4.32 -4.57
CA ASP A 78 -13.20 3.45 -5.44
C ASP A 78 -12.42 2.38 -4.66
N THR A 79 -11.98 2.72 -3.47
CA THR A 79 -11.26 1.79 -2.58
C THR A 79 -12.19 0.72 -2.06
N PHE A 80 -13.30 1.13 -1.45
CA PHE A 80 -14.26 0.25 -0.80
C PHE A 80 -15.39 -0.16 -1.78
N CYS A 81 -15.03 -0.76 -2.91
CA CYS A 81 -15.98 -1.22 -3.93
C CYS A 81 -16.48 -2.66 -3.68
N PHE A 82 -16.16 -3.25 -2.55
CA PHE A 82 -16.60 -4.57 -2.09
C PHE A 82 -17.04 -4.51 -0.63
N ASP A 83 -17.85 -5.47 -0.22
CA ASP A 83 -18.37 -5.52 1.15
C ASP A 83 -17.30 -5.88 2.16
N ILE A 84 -17.39 -5.28 3.34
CA ILE A 84 -16.57 -5.61 4.52
C ILE A 84 -17.53 -5.87 5.69
N PRO A 85 -18.18 -7.04 5.74
CA PRO A 85 -19.15 -7.36 6.76
C PRO A 85 -18.51 -7.70 8.09
N VAL A 86 -19.25 -7.43 9.15
CA VAL A 86 -18.97 -7.94 10.49
C VAL A 86 -19.86 -9.15 10.73
N VAL A 87 -19.26 -10.33 10.83
CA VAL A 87 -19.95 -11.61 10.96
C VAL A 87 -19.79 -12.16 12.37
N ARG A 88 -20.90 -12.58 12.98
CA ARG A 88 -20.82 -13.24 14.27
C ARG A 88 -20.31 -14.67 14.09
N VAL A 89 -19.24 -15.01 14.79
CA VAL A 89 -18.62 -16.34 14.76
C VAL A 89 -19.12 -17.19 15.94
N ASP A 90 -19.20 -16.60 17.13
CA ASP A 90 -19.64 -17.26 18.35
C ASP A 90 -20.20 -16.23 19.34
N ASP A 91 -20.62 -16.64 20.52
CA ASP A 91 -21.09 -15.72 21.57
C ASP A 91 -19.98 -14.74 21.97
N GLY A 92 -20.24 -13.45 21.71
CA GLY A 92 -19.30 -12.38 21.97
C GLY A 92 -18.12 -12.29 21.01
N ILE A 93 -18.00 -13.17 19.99
CA ILE A 93 -16.92 -13.19 19.02
C ILE A 93 -17.45 -12.79 17.64
N TRP A 94 -16.82 -11.79 17.05
CA TRP A 94 -17.17 -11.25 15.75
C TRP A 94 -15.94 -11.19 14.86
N ALA A 95 -16.09 -11.50 13.57
CA ALA A 95 -15.06 -11.36 12.56
C ALA A 95 -15.37 -10.18 11.65
N LEU A 96 -14.41 -9.29 11.44
CA LEU A 96 -14.44 -8.31 10.37
C LEU A 96 -13.81 -8.95 9.13
N GLU A 97 -14.64 -9.26 8.14
CA GLU A 97 -14.19 -9.99 6.95
C GLU A 97 -13.63 -9.03 5.90
N LEU A 98 -12.30 -8.98 5.77
CA LEU A 98 -11.59 -8.12 4.82
C LEU A 98 -11.21 -8.82 3.50
N PHE A 99 -11.65 -10.06 3.29
CA PHE A 99 -11.23 -10.93 2.18
C PHE A 99 -12.22 -10.98 1.01
N HIS A 100 -13.15 -10.05 0.92
CA HIS A 100 -14.13 -9.98 -0.19
C HIS A 100 -13.62 -9.14 -1.37
N GLY A 101 -12.40 -8.65 -1.32
CA GLY A 101 -11.76 -7.90 -2.38
C GLY A 101 -11.22 -8.77 -3.53
N PRO A 102 -10.68 -8.15 -4.59
CA PRO A 102 -10.26 -8.84 -5.82
C PRO A 102 -9.26 -9.97 -5.63
N THR A 103 -8.39 -9.87 -4.63
CA THR A 103 -7.36 -10.89 -4.37
C THR A 103 -7.67 -11.76 -3.16
N MET A 104 -8.82 -11.55 -2.54
CA MET A 104 -9.27 -12.23 -1.32
C MET A 104 -8.27 -12.05 -0.16
N ALA A 105 -7.51 -10.98 -0.18
CA ALA A 105 -6.58 -10.59 0.87
C ALA A 105 -7.01 -9.27 1.50
N PHE A 106 -6.87 -9.13 2.82
CA PHE A 106 -7.17 -7.87 3.51
C PHE A 106 -6.33 -6.69 2.97
N LYS A 107 -5.21 -6.98 2.33
CA LYS A 107 -4.31 -6.02 1.70
C LYS A 107 -4.93 -5.28 0.51
N ASP A 108 -6.01 -5.80 -0.07
CA ASP A 108 -6.76 -5.13 -1.14
C ASP A 108 -7.20 -3.72 -0.75
N VAL A 109 -7.64 -3.52 0.48
CA VAL A 109 -8.08 -2.21 0.97
C VAL A 109 -6.93 -1.21 0.94
N GLY A 110 -5.79 -1.56 1.54
CA GLY A 110 -4.62 -0.67 1.61
C GLY A 110 -4.01 -0.39 0.25
N ALA A 111 -3.82 -1.42 -0.57
CA ALA A 111 -3.24 -1.29 -1.89
C ALA A 111 -4.10 -0.42 -2.83
N ARG A 112 -5.43 -0.61 -2.80
CA ARG A 112 -6.36 0.21 -3.59
C ARG A 112 -6.39 1.66 -3.14
N PHE A 113 -6.42 1.91 -1.82
CA PHE A 113 -6.39 3.26 -1.28
C PHE A 113 -5.08 3.97 -1.66
N MET A 114 -3.94 3.30 -1.47
CA MET A 114 -2.63 3.82 -1.86
C MET A 114 -2.56 4.16 -3.34
N ALA A 115 -3.06 3.29 -4.23
CA ALA A 115 -3.04 3.51 -5.66
C ALA A 115 -3.80 4.79 -6.05
N ARG A 116 -4.96 5.06 -5.44
CA ARG A 116 -5.78 6.25 -5.72
C ARG A 116 -5.15 7.53 -5.19
N ILE A 117 -4.60 7.48 -3.98
CA ILE A 117 -3.89 8.63 -3.41
C ILE A 117 -2.63 8.96 -4.23
N LEU A 118 -1.84 7.94 -4.59
CA LEU A 118 -0.65 8.16 -5.41
C LEU A 118 -1.03 8.71 -6.79
N SER A 119 -2.04 8.14 -7.44
CA SER A 119 -2.57 8.64 -8.72
C SER A 119 -2.96 10.11 -8.63
N HIS A 120 -3.70 10.50 -7.60
CA HIS A 120 -4.09 11.90 -7.37
C HIS A 120 -2.87 12.83 -7.27
N PHE A 121 -1.81 12.42 -6.56
CA PHE A 121 -0.64 13.28 -6.40
C PHE A 121 0.31 13.33 -7.58
N ILE A 122 0.25 12.37 -8.50
CA ILE A 122 1.04 12.37 -9.72
C ILE A 122 0.28 12.92 -10.94
N GLU A 123 -1.04 13.10 -10.83
CA GLU A 123 -1.86 13.67 -11.90
C GLU A 123 -1.35 15.05 -12.33
N GLY A 124 -1.27 15.28 -13.64
CA GLY A 124 -0.80 16.57 -14.19
C GLY A 124 0.70 16.83 -14.06
N ARG A 125 1.51 15.82 -13.73
CA ARG A 125 2.98 15.95 -13.80
C ARG A 125 3.43 15.90 -15.25
N ASP A 126 4.24 16.90 -15.65
CA ASP A 126 4.86 16.96 -16.98
C ASP A 126 6.05 15.99 -17.14
N ASP A 127 6.03 14.89 -16.44
CA ASP A 127 7.14 13.96 -16.40
C ASP A 127 7.05 12.95 -17.55
N GLU A 128 8.09 12.84 -18.34
CA GLU A 128 8.19 11.91 -19.49
C GLU A 128 8.18 10.43 -19.06
N HIS A 129 8.32 10.12 -17.77
CA HIS A 129 8.42 8.76 -17.28
C HIS A 129 7.35 8.43 -16.24
N PRO A 130 6.74 7.24 -16.36
CA PRO A 130 5.76 6.77 -15.38
C PRO A 130 6.44 6.53 -14.02
N VAL A 131 5.63 6.59 -12.95
CA VAL A 131 6.05 6.13 -11.62
C VAL A 131 6.10 4.61 -11.63
N THR A 132 7.21 4.01 -11.25
CA THR A 132 7.31 2.57 -11.12
C THR A 132 7.10 2.14 -9.67
N VAL A 133 6.08 1.31 -9.44
CA VAL A 133 5.85 0.64 -8.16
C VAL A 133 6.55 -0.71 -8.19
N LEU A 134 7.60 -0.84 -7.41
CA LEU A 134 8.33 -2.10 -7.27
C LEU A 134 7.86 -2.84 -6.02
N VAL A 135 7.42 -4.07 -6.18
CA VAL A 135 6.99 -4.92 -5.07
C VAL A 135 7.68 -6.28 -5.09
N ALA A 136 8.37 -6.61 -4.02
CA ALA A 136 8.86 -7.96 -3.80
C ALA A 136 7.84 -8.73 -2.93
N THR A 137 7.46 -9.94 -3.33
CA THR A 137 6.34 -10.63 -2.70
C THR A 137 6.50 -12.15 -2.61
N SER A 138 5.97 -12.73 -1.53
CA SER A 138 5.76 -14.17 -1.38
C SER A 138 4.33 -14.61 -1.74
N GLY A 139 3.48 -13.68 -2.22
CA GLY A 139 2.10 -13.99 -2.65
C GLY A 139 1.11 -12.85 -2.45
N ASP A 140 0.43 -12.78 -1.31
CA ASP A 140 -0.72 -11.90 -1.05
C ASP A 140 -0.45 -10.42 -1.34
N THR A 141 0.70 -9.90 -0.90
CA THR A 141 1.04 -8.47 -1.06
C THR A 141 1.20 -8.11 -2.53
N GLY A 142 1.91 -8.94 -3.29
CA GLY A 142 2.09 -8.70 -4.72
C GLY A 142 0.78 -8.76 -5.50
N GLY A 143 -0.07 -9.73 -5.17
CA GLY A 143 -1.41 -9.83 -5.75
C GLY A 143 -2.26 -8.58 -5.49
N ALA A 144 -2.31 -8.14 -4.23
CA ALA A 144 -3.08 -6.97 -3.83
C ALA A 144 -2.53 -5.67 -4.46
N VAL A 145 -1.21 -5.47 -4.46
CA VAL A 145 -0.57 -4.30 -5.10
C VAL A 145 -0.82 -4.31 -6.59
N ALA A 146 -0.54 -5.42 -7.27
CA ALA A 146 -0.75 -5.54 -8.72
C ALA A 146 -2.19 -5.22 -9.11
N ASN A 147 -3.17 -5.78 -8.38
CA ASN A 147 -4.59 -5.48 -8.61
C ASN A 147 -4.97 -4.03 -8.25
N GLY A 148 -4.46 -3.52 -7.14
CA GLY A 148 -4.76 -2.16 -6.68
C GLY A 148 -4.33 -1.09 -7.66
N PHE A 149 -3.19 -1.29 -8.33
CA PHE A 149 -2.60 -0.38 -9.30
C PHE A 149 -2.89 -0.75 -10.77
N LEU A 150 -3.65 -1.82 -11.03
CA LEU A 150 -3.97 -2.27 -12.38
C LEU A 150 -4.69 -1.19 -13.18
N GLY A 151 -4.08 -0.76 -14.28
CA GLY A 151 -4.65 0.22 -15.20
C GLY A 151 -4.67 1.66 -14.66
N VAL A 152 -3.95 1.96 -13.58
CA VAL A 152 -3.76 3.33 -13.07
C VAL A 152 -2.81 4.05 -14.02
N GLU A 153 -3.26 5.18 -14.57
CA GLU A 153 -2.49 5.96 -15.54
C GLU A 153 -1.22 6.56 -14.90
N GLY A 154 -0.13 6.57 -15.64
CA GLY A 154 1.15 7.10 -15.18
C GLY A 154 1.88 6.23 -14.16
N ILE A 155 1.38 5.02 -13.88
CA ILE A 155 2.01 4.08 -12.94
C ILE A 155 2.28 2.74 -13.61
N ASP A 156 3.51 2.26 -13.55
CA ASP A 156 3.88 0.90 -13.88
C ASP A 156 4.13 0.09 -12.60
N VAL A 157 3.80 -1.19 -12.62
CA VAL A 157 4.01 -2.11 -11.48
C VAL A 157 4.96 -3.21 -11.90
N VAL A 158 6.01 -3.41 -11.11
CA VAL A 158 6.94 -4.54 -11.26
C VAL A 158 6.85 -5.42 -10.02
N VAL A 159 6.39 -6.66 -10.20
CA VAL A 159 6.27 -7.66 -9.14
C VAL A 159 7.44 -8.61 -9.22
N LEU A 160 8.27 -8.65 -8.19
CA LEU A 160 9.35 -9.63 -8.03
C LEU A 160 8.88 -10.75 -7.14
N TYR A 161 8.98 -12.00 -7.60
CA TYR A 161 8.56 -13.16 -6.80
C TYR A 161 9.54 -14.34 -6.93
N PRO A 162 9.77 -15.09 -5.84
CA PRO A 162 10.74 -16.18 -5.83
C PRO A 162 10.18 -17.41 -6.52
N LYS A 163 10.97 -18.01 -7.40
CA LYS A 163 10.64 -19.20 -8.18
C LYS A 163 10.22 -20.37 -7.33
N GLY A 164 9.03 -20.90 -7.63
CA GLY A 164 8.48 -22.07 -6.97
C GLY A 164 8.17 -21.91 -5.49
N ARG A 165 8.11 -20.67 -4.98
CA ARG A 165 7.82 -20.39 -3.56
C ARG A 165 6.54 -19.58 -3.34
N VAL A 166 5.82 -19.30 -4.39
CA VAL A 166 4.49 -18.70 -4.37
C VAL A 166 3.48 -19.77 -4.78
N SER A 167 2.31 -19.80 -4.16
CA SER A 167 1.27 -20.74 -4.57
C SER A 167 0.76 -20.40 -5.97
N ASP A 168 0.36 -21.41 -6.76
CA ASP A 168 -0.11 -21.27 -8.14
C ASP A 168 -1.26 -20.22 -8.27
N ILE A 169 -2.15 -20.16 -7.27
CA ILE A 169 -3.26 -19.22 -7.26
C ILE A 169 -2.75 -17.79 -7.08
N GLN A 170 -1.87 -17.57 -6.12
CA GLN A 170 -1.30 -16.25 -5.85
C GLN A 170 -0.41 -15.75 -6.99
N GLU A 171 0.39 -16.65 -7.59
CA GLU A 171 1.19 -16.32 -8.76
C GLU A 171 0.31 -15.84 -9.91
N LYS A 172 -0.78 -16.53 -10.19
CA LYS A 172 -1.73 -16.13 -11.24
C LYS A 172 -2.41 -14.79 -10.97
N GLN A 173 -2.56 -14.37 -9.72
CA GLN A 173 -3.15 -13.08 -9.36
C GLN A 173 -2.35 -11.87 -9.87
N PHE A 174 -1.07 -12.03 -10.20
CA PHE A 174 -0.26 -10.94 -10.74
C PHE A 174 0.38 -11.27 -12.10
N THR A 175 0.66 -12.53 -12.42
CA THR A 175 1.28 -12.91 -13.70
C THR A 175 0.32 -12.83 -14.90
N THR A 176 -0.98 -12.90 -14.65
CA THR A 176 -2.01 -12.91 -15.72
C THR A 176 -2.63 -11.54 -16.00
N LEU A 177 -2.28 -10.50 -15.25
CA LEU A 177 -2.92 -9.18 -15.35
C LEU A 177 -2.55 -8.42 -16.62
N GLY A 178 -1.28 -8.41 -16.99
CA GLY A 178 -0.79 -7.61 -18.12
C GLY A 178 -0.95 -6.10 -17.91
N ARG A 179 -1.20 -5.35 -18.98
CA ARG A 179 -1.29 -3.89 -18.99
C ARG A 179 -0.03 -3.25 -18.41
N ASN A 180 -0.18 -2.47 -17.35
CA ASN A 180 0.91 -1.79 -16.62
C ASN A 180 1.55 -2.66 -15.54
N VAL A 181 1.26 -3.98 -15.50
CA VAL A 181 1.82 -4.92 -14.51
C VAL A 181 2.78 -5.88 -15.19
N THR A 182 4.01 -5.92 -14.72
CA THR A 182 5.06 -6.85 -15.14
C THR A 182 5.48 -7.71 -13.94
N ALA A 183 5.36 -9.03 -14.09
CA ALA A 183 5.79 -9.98 -13.06
C ALA A 183 7.12 -10.62 -13.49
N LEU A 184 8.09 -10.64 -12.59
CA LEU A 184 9.41 -11.20 -12.80
C LEU A 184 9.68 -12.30 -11.78
N GLU A 185 9.83 -13.53 -12.27
CA GLU A 185 10.27 -14.65 -11.47
C GLU A 185 11.78 -14.55 -11.24
N ILE A 186 12.21 -14.63 -9.99
CA ILE A 186 13.62 -14.52 -9.62
C ILE A 186 14.11 -15.82 -8.95
N GLU A 187 15.34 -16.21 -9.27
CA GLU A 187 16.02 -17.30 -8.56
C GLU A 187 16.46 -16.81 -7.18
N GLY A 188 16.12 -17.52 -6.12
CA GLY A 188 16.56 -17.18 -4.76
C GLY A 188 15.51 -17.46 -3.68
N THR A 189 15.84 -16.99 -2.49
CA THR A 189 14.94 -17.02 -1.33
C THR A 189 14.55 -15.60 -0.94
N PHE A 190 13.49 -15.46 -0.16
CA PHE A 190 13.01 -14.19 0.36
C PHE A 190 13.90 -13.58 1.47
N GLU A 191 14.89 -14.30 1.88
CA GLU A 191 15.96 -13.80 2.77
C GLU A 191 16.91 -12.91 1.96
N PHE A 192 16.38 -11.81 1.48
CA PHE A 192 17.18 -10.75 0.91
C PHE A 192 17.80 -9.98 2.05
N ASP A 193 19.10 -9.83 2.01
CA ASP A 193 19.76 -8.79 2.79
C ASP A 193 19.23 -7.45 2.23
N GLU A 194 18.54 -6.70 3.06
CA GLU A 194 17.79 -5.50 2.64
C GLU A 194 18.68 -4.49 1.93
N ASP A 195 19.94 -4.47 2.28
CA ASP A 195 20.97 -3.62 1.67
C ASP A 195 21.29 -4.05 0.23
N GLU A 196 21.25 -5.34 -0.08
CA GLU A 196 21.57 -5.84 -1.41
C GLU A 196 20.49 -5.54 -2.45
N LEU A 197 19.22 -5.50 -2.08
CA LEU A 197 18.13 -5.24 -3.03
C LEU A 197 17.97 -3.73 -3.33
N LEU A 198 18.27 -2.89 -2.35
CA LEU A 198 18.17 -1.44 -2.46
C LEU A 198 19.45 -0.76 -2.90
N TYR A 199 20.61 -1.37 -2.61
CA TYR A 199 21.93 -0.79 -2.84
C TYR A 199 22.87 -1.69 -3.65
N GLY A 200 22.48 -2.94 -3.93
CA GLY A 200 23.37 -3.95 -4.45
C GLY A 200 23.64 -3.86 -5.94
N ASP A 201 24.88 -3.69 -6.26
CA ASP A 201 25.43 -3.88 -7.62
C ASP A 201 25.48 -5.36 -8.03
N THR A 202 25.25 -6.30 -7.13
CA THR A 202 25.71 -7.69 -7.32
C THR A 202 24.72 -8.77 -6.98
N ALA A 203 23.68 -8.53 -6.21
CA ALA A 203 22.80 -9.60 -5.71
C ALA A 203 21.93 -10.27 -6.79
N TYR A 204 21.60 -9.58 -7.88
CA TYR A 204 20.79 -10.10 -8.98
C TYR A 204 21.34 -9.70 -10.34
N PRO A 205 22.32 -10.44 -10.86
CA PRO A 205 22.97 -10.12 -12.14
C PRO A 205 22.03 -10.15 -13.36
N GLY A 206 20.79 -10.60 -13.22
CA GLY A 206 19.81 -10.66 -14.31
C GLY A 206 18.85 -9.49 -14.39
N ILE A 207 18.66 -8.68 -13.33
CA ILE A 207 17.67 -7.60 -13.30
C ILE A 207 18.28 -6.24 -13.70
N GLY A 208 19.58 -6.03 -13.51
CA GLY A 208 20.29 -4.82 -13.95
C GLY A 208 19.78 -3.50 -13.35
N LEU A 209 18.99 -3.56 -12.30
CA LEU A 209 18.39 -2.41 -11.66
C LEU A 209 19.37 -1.83 -10.64
N LYS A 210 20.07 -0.79 -11.03
CA LYS A 210 20.87 0.02 -10.09
C LYS A 210 19.98 1.04 -9.40
N TYR A 211 20.11 1.15 -8.08
CA TYR A 211 19.57 2.28 -7.34
C TYR A 211 20.06 3.58 -7.98
N GLY A 212 19.17 4.46 -8.39
CA GLY A 212 19.51 5.67 -9.15
C GLY A 212 19.07 5.63 -10.61
N GLN A 213 18.82 4.45 -11.19
CA GLN A 213 18.14 4.33 -12.49
C GLN A 213 16.61 4.28 -12.34
N LEU A 214 16.12 3.93 -11.15
CA LEU A 214 14.71 3.98 -10.77
C LEU A 214 14.40 5.29 -10.04
N THR A 215 14.50 6.40 -10.71
CA THR A 215 14.40 7.74 -10.11
C THR A 215 13.02 8.08 -9.55
N ARG A 216 12.05 7.17 -9.63
CA ARG A 216 10.66 7.39 -9.18
C ARG A 216 9.98 6.08 -8.76
N THR A 217 10.63 5.35 -7.89
CA THR A 217 10.15 4.05 -7.44
C THR A 217 9.48 4.16 -6.09
N VAL A 218 8.24 3.71 -5.99
CA VAL A 218 7.60 3.38 -4.73
C VAL A 218 7.89 1.92 -4.43
N VAL A 219 8.65 1.64 -3.38
CA VAL A 219 9.00 0.28 -3.01
C VAL A 219 8.04 -0.21 -1.94
N PHE A 220 7.26 -1.23 -2.26
CA PHE A 220 6.52 -2.00 -1.27
C PHE A 220 7.40 -3.14 -0.79
N LYS A 221 7.82 -3.11 0.45
CA LYS A 221 8.54 -4.22 1.06
C LYS A 221 7.55 -5.26 1.54
N PRO A 222 7.84 -6.56 1.37
CA PRO A 222 7.03 -7.61 1.97
C PRO A 222 7.12 -7.53 3.48
N THR A 223 6.03 -7.86 4.14
CA THR A 223 5.91 -7.85 5.58
C THR A 223 6.49 -9.10 6.21
N ASN A 224 7.73 -9.43 5.96
CA ASN A 224 8.41 -10.38 6.81
C ASN A 224 9.08 -9.63 7.96
N SER A 225 8.43 -9.78 9.10
CA SER A 225 9.02 -9.75 10.45
C SER A 225 9.93 -8.59 10.84
N ARG A 226 9.83 -7.41 10.37
CA ARG A 226 10.44 -6.19 10.97
C ARG A 226 10.36 -4.96 10.08
N ASN A 227 9.95 -5.06 8.85
CA ASN A 227 10.11 -3.98 7.88
C ASN A 227 8.83 -3.73 7.08
N TYR A 228 8.10 -2.86 7.44
CA TYR A 228 7.64 -1.53 7.03
C TYR A 228 7.08 -1.46 5.62
N THR A 229 5.79 -1.61 5.54
CA THR A 229 5.02 -1.17 4.39
C THR A 229 4.80 0.33 4.51
N THR A 230 5.12 0.99 3.50
CA THR A 230 5.23 2.39 3.33
C THR A 230 3.94 3.12 3.14
N ALA A 231 4.01 4.37 3.47
CA ALA A 231 3.10 5.45 3.28
C ALA A 231 2.04 5.61 4.36
N ALA A 232 1.72 6.87 4.60
CA ALA A 232 0.67 7.33 5.51
C ALA A 232 -0.65 6.56 5.37
N CYS A 233 -0.93 6.00 4.19
CA CYS A 233 -2.11 5.21 3.89
C CYS A 233 -2.11 3.81 4.52
N THR A 234 -0.94 3.22 4.72
CA THR A 234 -0.83 1.84 5.23
C THR A 234 -0.88 1.78 6.76
N CYS A 235 -0.46 2.84 7.43
CA CYS A 235 -0.53 2.93 8.90
C CYS A 235 -1.96 2.82 9.44
N LEU A 236 -2.96 3.17 8.65
CA LEU A 236 -4.38 3.09 9.04
C LEU A 236 -4.96 1.68 8.99
N LEU A 237 -4.37 0.77 8.22
CA LEU A 237 -4.97 -0.52 7.91
C LEU A 237 -4.08 -1.71 8.32
N TYR A 238 -2.89 -1.43 8.84
CA TYR A 238 -1.91 -2.47 9.14
C TYR A 238 -1.82 -2.71 10.64
N THR A 239 -2.67 -3.57 11.18
CA THR A 239 -2.67 -3.88 12.63
C THR A 239 -2.26 -5.30 12.98
N SER A 240 -2.02 -6.18 12.01
CA SER A 240 -1.52 -7.53 12.31
C SER A 240 -0.73 -8.13 11.16
N PRO A 241 0.35 -8.85 11.43
CA PRO A 241 1.01 -9.70 10.45
C PRO A 241 0.04 -10.80 9.98
N SER A 242 0.15 -11.19 8.72
CA SER A 242 -0.59 -12.34 8.21
C SER A 242 -0.24 -13.59 9.02
N PRO A 243 -1.19 -14.49 9.32
CA PRO A 243 -0.88 -15.77 9.97
C PRO A 243 0.12 -16.65 9.21
N ARG A 244 0.47 -16.28 7.97
CA ARG A 244 1.48 -16.95 7.14
C ARG A 244 2.87 -16.35 7.27
N ASP A 245 3.02 -15.28 8.01
CA ASP A 245 4.30 -14.62 8.25
C ASP A 245 5.03 -15.19 9.50
N TYR A 246 4.56 -16.35 10.00
CA TYR A 246 5.16 -17.12 11.10
C TYR A 246 5.60 -18.51 10.65
#